data_d4f88ee46ffbbfbb3a38241e7c250cef
#
_entry.id   d4f88ee46ffbbfbb3a38241e7c250cef
#
_cell.length_a   1.000
_cell.length_b   1.000
_cell.length_c   1.000
_cell.angle_alpha   90.00
_cell.angle_beta   90.00
_cell.angle_gamma   90.00
#
_symmetry.space_group_name_H-M   'P 1'
#
loop_
_entity.id
_entity.type
_entity.pdbx_description
1 polymer ?
#
loop_
_entity_poly.entity_id
_entity_poly.type
_entity_poly.pdbx_seq_one_letter_code
_entity_poly.pdbx_strand_id
1 'polypeptide(L)'
;MRICIIGAGAIGGMLGAGLANAGETVTFIEKNRRHADAIRTGGLRVERDGQTTVARNVTVTESFAEPGEQDFVIVAVKAHYIPSILPDMRQLFGPQTMVMTVQNGVPWWYFYRSGGPYEGRSIAAVDPAGTIDRNIERERIIGCIVYPAGEVTEPGLVHVVEGNRFSVGELDGSHTERIEAVSQMLVRAGFKSFVLDDIRSEIWLKLWGNLSFNPISALTRGTLAGICRNPGTRALAAAMMAEAQQIGEKLGIEFRHTIEKRIAGAEAVGEHKTSMLQDVEAGRPLEIEALVGAVVELGRLTETPTPHIDSVYACVSFLNESLMATAPSGL
;
A
#
# COMPACT_ATOMS: atom_id res chain seq x y z
N MET A 1 0.73 -9.07 -21.46
CA MET A 1 -0.26 -9.64 -20.53
C MET A 1 -1.52 -8.80 -20.54
N ARG A 2 -2.69 -9.41 -20.23
CA ARG A 2 -3.92 -8.67 -19.94
C ARG A 2 -3.91 -8.32 -18.47
N ILE A 3 -3.87 -7.04 -18.16
CA ILE A 3 -3.69 -6.53 -16.80
C ILE A 3 -4.90 -5.68 -16.43
N CYS A 4 -5.57 -6.03 -15.35
CA CYS A 4 -6.61 -5.20 -14.76
C CYS A 4 -6.07 -4.52 -13.50
N ILE A 5 -6.18 -3.20 -13.44
CA ILE A 5 -5.81 -2.41 -12.26
C ILE A 5 -7.08 -1.83 -11.62
N ILE A 6 -7.34 -2.22 -10.39
CA ILE A 6 -8.50 -1.76 -9.64
C ILE A 6 -8.12 -0.50 -8.87
N GLY A 7 -8.57 0.65 -9.38
CA GLY A 7 -8.23 1.99 -8.91
C GLY A 7 -7.14 2.66 -9.76
N ALA A 8 -7.49 3.73 -10.44
CA ALA A 8 -6.56 4.57 -11.22
C ALA A 8 -5.99 5.75 -10.41
N GLY A 9 -5.96 5.62 -9.07
CA GLY A 9 -5.34 6.60 -8.18
C GLY A 9 -3.84 6.75 -8.39
N ALA A 10 -3.14 7.42 -7.46
CA ALA A 10 -1.72 7.73 -7.64
C ALA A 10 -0.86 6.50 -7.97
N ILE A 11 -0.95 5.43 -7.18
CA ILE A 11 -0.12 4.24 -7.37
C ILE A 11 -0.60 3.40 -8.55
N GLY A 12 -1.92 3.14 -8.63
CA GLY A 12 -2.49 2.37 -9.75
C GLY A 12 -2.31 3.08 -11.09
N GLY A 13 -2.53 4.38 -11.13
CA GLY A 13 -2.31 5.20 -12.32
C GLY A 13 -0.85 5.21 -12.77
N MET A 14 0.08 5.39 -11.84
CA MET A 14 1.52 5.32 -12.14
C MET A 14 1.92 3.97 -12.72
N LEU A 15 1.50 2.86 -12.08
CA LEU A 15 1.78 1.50 -12.56
C LEU A 15 1.19 1.26 -13.92
N GLY A 16 -0.10 1.56 -14.10
CA GLY A 16 -0.80 1.27 -15.33
C GLY A 16 -0.33 2.09 -16.51
N ALA A 17 0.01 3.36 -16.30
CA ALA A 17 0.61 4.19 -17.36
C ALA A 17 1.97 3.63 -17.81
N GLY A 18 2.83 3.25 -16.86
CA GLY A 18 4.12 2.63 -17.18
C GLY A 18 3.96 1.31 -17.93
N LEU A 19 3.09 0.42 -17.44
CA LEU A 19 2.82 -0.89 -18.06
C LEU A 19 2.24 -0.74 -19.46
N ALA A 20 1.26 0.13 -19.66
CA ALA A 20 0.66 0.38 -20.97
C ALA A 20 1.68 0.96 -21.97
N ASN A 21 2.51 1.90 -21.52
CA ASN A 21 3.58 2.46 -22.37
C ASN A 21 4.69 1.45 -22.69
N ALA A 22 4.83 0.40 -21.86
CA ALA A 22 5.72 -0.75 -22.14
C ALA A 22 5.09 -1.82 -23.05
N GLY A 23 3.85 -1.63 -23.51
CA GLY A 23 3.17 -2.50 -24.46
C GLY A 23 2.24 -3.55 -23.83
N GLU A 24 1.97 -3.48 -22.52
CA GLU A 24 1.01 -4.36 -21.89
C GLU A 24 -0.45 -3.88 -22.18
N THR A 25 -1.39 -4.83 -22.20
CA THR A 25 -2.82 -4.48 -22.33
C THR A 25 -3.39 -4.14 -20.96
N VAL A 26 -3.64 -2.86 -20.70
CA VAL A 26 -4.07 -2.37 -19.39
C VAL A 26 -5.50 -1.90 -19.41
N THR A 27 -6.30 -2.44 -18.49
CA THR A 27 -7.66 -1.97 -18.19
C THR A 27 -7.72 -1.48 -16.75
N PHE A 28 -8.24 -0.28 -16.55
CA PHE A 28 -8.55 0.25 -15.22
C PHE A 28 -10.02 0.02 -14.89
N ILE A 29 -10.26 -0.39 -13.64
CA ILE A 29 -11.58 -0.26 -13.00
C ILE A 29 -11.51 0.98 -12.11
N GLU A 30 -12.23 2.04 -12.52
CA GLU A 30 -12.22 3.33 -11.84
C GLU A 30 -13.65 3.82 -11.61
N LYS A 31 -14.04 4.02 -10.36
CA LYS A 31 -15.39 4.44 -9.96
C LYS A 31 -15.59 5.96 -9.98
N ASN A 32 -14.51 6.73 -9.89
CA ASN A 32 -14.60 8.18 -10.02
C ASN A 32 -14.80 8.55 -11.50
N ARG A 33 -16.06 8.83 -11.88
CA ARG A 33 -16.43 9.12 -13.26
C ARG A 33 -15.62 10.26 -13.88
N ARG A 34 -15.42 11.35 -13.14
CA ARG A 34 -14.64 12.50 -13.66
C ARG A 34 -13.21 12.10 -14.00
N HIS A 35 -12.60 11.27 -13.16
CA HIS A 35 -11.25 10.75 -13.40
C HIS A 35 -11.23 9.76 -14.57
N ALA A 36 -12.18 8.83 -14.59
CA ALA A 36 -12.35 7.86 -15.68
C ALA A 36 -12.56 8.53 -17.05
N ASP A 37 -13.46 9.53 -17.12
CA ASP A 37 -13.74 10.25 -18.36
C ASP A 37 -12.54 11.07 -18.86
N ALA A 38 -11.80 11.68 -17.95
CA ALA A 38 -10.58 12.40 -18.30
C ALA A 38 -9.52 11.43 -18.90
N ILE A 39 -9.38 10.22 -18.35
CA ILE A 39 -8.47 9.20 -18.89
C ILE A 39 -8.95 8.71 -20.25
N ARG A 40 -10.24 8.43 -20.42
CA ARG A 40 -10.82 7.98 -21.72
C ARG A 40 -10.59 9.01 -22.82
N THR A 41 -10.73 10.30 -22.50
CA THR A 41 -10.64 11.37 -23.50
C THR A 41 -9.21 11.77 -23.80
N GLY A 42 -8.37 11.94 -22.76
CA GLY A 42 -7.01 12.51 -22.88
C GLY A 42 -5.88 11.52 -22.73
N GLY A 43 -6.15 10.29 -22.30
CA GLY A 43 -5.17 9.34 -21.78
C GLY A 43 -4.82 9.65 -20.33
N LEU A 44 -4.14 8.71 -19.67
CA LEU A 44 -3.64 8.88 -18.32
C LEU A 44 -2.30 9.59 -18.36
N ARG A 45 -2.25 10.78 -17.77
CA ARG A 45 -1.06 11.62 -17.68
C ARG A 45 -0.33 11.31 -16.36
N VAL A 46 0.98 11.16 -16.44
CA VAL A 46 1.85 10.97 -15.27
C VAL A 46 2.96 12.01 -15.35
N GLU A 47 3.01 12.89 -14.37
CA GLU A 47 4.05 13.90 -14.21
C GLU A 47 5.08 13.44 -13.19
N ARG A 48 6.36 13.49 -13.59
CA ARG A 48 7.51 13.20 -12.74
C ARG A 48 8.67 14.09 -13.12
N ASP A 49 9.32 14.74 -12.16
CA ASP A 49 10.50 15.59 -12.36
C ASP A 49 10.27 16.67 -13.45
N GLY A 50 9.06 17.24 -13.49
CA GLY A 50 8.67 18.26 -14.47
C GLY A 50 8.42 17.72 -15.89
N GLN A 51 8.44 16.42 -16.09
CA GLN A 51 8.12 15.78 -17.36
C GLN A 51 6.78 15.05 -17.27
N THR A 52 5.93 15.24 -18.28
CA THR A 52 4.64 14.56 -18.37
C THR A 52 4.69 13.49 -19.45
N THR A 53 4.40 12.25 -19.06
CA THR A 53 4.14 11.14 -19.98
C THR A 53 2.65 10.88 -20.09
N VAL A 54 2.18 10.36 -21.22
CA VAL A 54 0.76 10.06 -21.46
C VAL A 54 0.60 8.62 -21.94
N ALA A 55 -0.20 7.85 -21.23
CA ALA A 55 -0.65 6.54 -21.67
C ALA A 55 -2.04 6.67 -22.32
N ARG A 56 -2.10 6.49 -23.65
CA ARG A 56 -3.34 6.56 -24.44
C ARG A 56 -3.95 5.20 -24.75
N ASN A 57 -3.15 4.15 -24.65
CA ASN A 57 -3.50 2.77 -24.94
C ASN A 57 -4.01 2.03 -23.70
N VAL A 58 -4.84 2.71 -22.92
CA VAL A 58 -5.49 2.15 -21.73
C VAL A 58 -7.01 2.12 -21.92
N THR A 59 -7.64 1.08 -21.40
CA THR A 59 -9.11 1.00 -21.29
C THR A 59 -9.51 1.41 -19.86
N VAL A 60 -10.65 2.10 -19.72
CA VAL A 60 -11.18 2.45 -18.40
C VAL A 60 -12.66 2.10 -18.35
N THR A 61 -13.05 1.36 -17.34
CA THR A 61 -14.44 0.98 -17.08
C THR A 61 -14.80 1.11 -15.61
N GLU A 62 -16.09 1.17 -15.29
CA GLU A 62 -16.62 1.04 -13.92
C GLU A 62 -17.05 -0.41 -13.62
N SER A 63 -17.13 -1.26 -14.66
CA SER A 63 -17.64 -2.63 -14.58
C SER A 63 -16.52 -3.66 -14.44
N PHE A 64 -16.68 -4.59 -13.51
CA PHE A 64 -15.76 -5.74 -13.37
C PHE A 64 -16.03 -6.83 -14.42
N ALA A 65 -17.22 -6.84 -15.05
CA ALA A 65 -17.58 -7.85 -16.05
C ALA A 65 -16.98 -7.57 -17.44
N GLU A 66 -16.77 -6.29 -17.79
CA GLU A 66 -16.31 -5.90 -19.12
C GLU A 66 -14.91 -6.40 -19.47
N PRO A 67 -13.91 -6.35 -18.56
CA PRO A 67 -12.56 -6.83 -18.89
C PRO A 67 -12.48 -8.34 -19.10
N GLY A 68 -13.40 -9.12 -18.52
CA GLY A 68 -13.32 -10.56 -18.48
C GLY A 68 -12.11 -11.06 -17.69
N GLU A 69 -11.74 -12.33 -17.92
CA GLU A 69 -10.59 -12.95 -17.23
C GLU A 69 -9.27 -12.27 -17.60
N GLN A 70 -8.45 -12.01 -16.60
CA GLN A 70 -7.17 -11.33 -16.70
C GLN A 70 -6.00 -12.27 -16.38
N ASP A 71 -4.83 -11.98 -16.93
CA ASP A 71 -3.61 -12.68 -16.55
C ASP A 71 -3.06 -12.14 -15.21
N PHE A 72 -3.26 -10.85 -14.95
CA PHE A 72 -2.76 -10.18 -13.77
C PHE A 72 -3.75 -9.11 -13.27
N VAL A 73 -4.10 -9.17 -12.01
CA VAL A 73 -4.95 -8.18 -11.34
C VAL A 73 -4.12 -7.44 -10.29
N ILE A 74 -4.06 -6.11 -10.41
CA ILE A 74 -3.39 -5.23 -9.46
C ILE A 74 -4.45 -4.50 -8.63
N VAL A 75 -4.49 -4.77 -7.33
CA VAL A 75 -5.42 -4.11 -6.41
C VAL A 75 -4.75 -2.85 -5.87
N ALA A 76 -5.16 -1.69 -6.41
CA ALA A 76 -4.56 -0.38 -6.12
C ALA A 76 -5.53 0.57 -5.39
N VAL A 77 -6.62 0.06 -4.85
CA VAL A 77 -7.48 0.78 -3.90
C VAL A 77 -6.90 0.70 -2.49
N LYS A 78 -7.27 1.62 -1.60
CA LYS A 78 -6.87 1.56 -0.19
C LYS A 78 -7.41 0.30 0.49
N ALA A 79 -6.69 -0.20 1.50
CA ALA A 79 -6.98 -1.47 2.16
C ALA A 79 -8.44 -1.60 2.64
N HIS A 80 -9.00 -0.55 3.21
CA HIS A 80 -10.39 -0.55 3.71
C HIS A 80 -11.47 -0.63 2.62
N TYR A 81 -11.13 -0.40 1.33
CA TYR A 81 -12.07 -0.57 0.20
C TYR A 81 -12.06 -1.99 -0.37
N ILE A 82 -11.06 -2.81 -0.06
CA ILE A 82 -10.95 -4.18 -0.62
C ILE A 82 -12.23 -5.00 -0.37
N PRO A 83 -12.79 -5.05 0.86
CA PRO A 83 -14.01 -5.84 1.10
C PRO A 83 -15.18 -5.48 0.18
N SER A 84 -15.32 -4.22 -0.21
CA SER A 84 -16.43 -3.76 -1.05
C SER A 84 -16.33 -4.16 -2.52
N ILE A 85 -15.15 -4.55 -2.99
CA ILE A 85 -14.91 -4.95 -4.39
C ILE A 85 -14.83 -6.47 -4.59
N LEU A 86 -14.71 -7.24 -3.51
CA LEU A 86 -14.51 -8.70 -3.57
C LEU A 86 -15.58 -9.45 -4.37
N PRO A 87 -16.90 -9.15 -4.21
CA PRO A 87 -17.93 -9.89 -4.93
C PRO A 87 -17.78 -9.79 -6.45
N ASP A 88 -17.36 -8.62 -6.93
CA ASP A 88 -17.22 -8.36 -8.35
C ASP A 88 -15.85 -8.76 -8.90
N MET A 89 -14.80 -8.72 -8.07
CA MET A 89 -13.43 -8.97 -8.48
C MET A 89 -13.21 -10.40 -9.00
N ARG A 90 -13.99 -11.37 -8.54
CA ARG A 90 -13.92 -12.76 -9.02
C ARG A 90 -14.19 -12.91 -10.53
N GLN A 91 -14.90 -11.97 -11.15
CA GLN A 91 -15.16 -11.95 -12.59
C GLN A 91 -13.86 -11.74 -13.42
N LEU A 92 -12.80 -11.25 -12.77
CA LEU A 92 -11.49 -11.04 -13.40
C LEU A 92 -10.59 -12.30 -13.34
N PHE A 93 -10.99 -13.34 -12.58
CA PHE A 93 -10.12 -14.47 -12.27
C PHE A 93 -10.34 -15.63 -13.22
N GLY A 94 -9.35 -15.92 -14.08
CA GLY A 94 -9.17 -17.20 -14.73
C GLY A 94 -8.31 -18.16 -13.89
N PRO A 95 -8.03 -19.38 -14.38
CA PRO A 95 -7.29 -20.41 -13.62
C PRO A 95 -5.89 -19.96 -13.19
N GLN A 96 -5.21 -19.13 -13.97
CA GLN A 96 -3.82 -18.70 -13.75
C GLN A 96 -3.70 -17.23 -13.37
N THR A 97 -4.79 -16.53 -13.09
CA THR A 97 -4.74 -15.11 -12.73
C THR A 97 -3.91 -14.88 -11.48
N MET A 98 -2.90 -14.04 -11.60
CA MET A 98 -2.12 -13.53 -10.46
C MET A 98 -2.80 -12.30 -9.86
N VAL A 99 -2.65 -12.11 -8.55
CA VAL A 99 -3.18 -10.95 -7.82
C VAL A 99 -2.06 -10.27 -7.04
N MET A 100 -1.79 -9.02 -7.34
CA MET A 100 -0.82 -8.20 -6.61
C MET A 100 -1.54 -7.09 -5.84
N THR A 101 -1.21 -6.94 -4.58
CA THR A 101 -1.74 -5.88 -3.73
C THR A 101 -0.69 -4.83 -3.47
N VAL A 102 -1.05 -3.55 -3.64
CA VAL A 102 -0.10 -2.43 -3.54
C VAL A 102 -0.46 -1.48 -2.39
N GLN A 103 -1.10 -2.02 -1.35
CA GLN A 103 -1.44 -1.30 -0.13
C GLN A 103 -0.22 -1.13 0.77
N ASN A 104 -0.30 -0.12 1.66
CA ASN A 104 0.63 0.05 2.76
C ASN A 104 0.24 -0.81 3.96
N GLY A 105 1.21 -1.10 4.83
CA GLY A 105 0.96 -1.77 6.10
C GLY A 105 1.08 -3.29 6.04
N VAL A 106 0.52 -3.94 7.04
CA VAL A 106 0.50 -5.41 7.16
C VAL A 106 -0.61 -5.96 6.26
N PRO A 107 -0.31 -6.85 5.30
CA PRO A 107 -1.33 -7.43 4.44
C PRO A 107 -2.08 -8.57 5.14
N TRP A 108 -3.33 -8.88 4.69
CA TRP A 108 -4.11 -9.99 5.24
C TRP A 108 -3.42 -11.36 5.08
N TRP A 109 -2.62 -11.54 4.02
CA TRP A 109 -1.89 -12.77 3.71
C TRP A 109 -0.58 -12.92 4.50
N TYR A 110 -0.29 -12.05 5.47
CA TYR A 110 0.99 -11.94 6.14
C TYR A 110 1.53 -13.28 6.67
N PHE A 111 0.68 -14.13 7.25
CA PHE A 111 1.07 -15.43 7.79
C PHE A 111 0.90 -16.59 6.81
N TYR A 112 0.56 -16.35 5.56
CA TYR A 112 0.49 -17.40 4.56
C TYR A 112 1.88 -17.73 4.01
N ARG A 113 2.26 -19.01 4.04
CA ARG A 113 3.62 -19.49 3.68
C ARG A 113 4.74 -18.75 4.42
N SER A 114 4.48 -18.36 5.67
CA SER A 114 5.47 -17.70 6.53
C SER A 114 6.36 -18.70 7.26
N GLY A 115 5.88 -19.93 7.41
CA GLY A 115 6.48 -20.90 8.32
C GLY A 115 6.24 -20.55 9.79
N GLY A 116 6.65 -21.46 10.67
CA GLY A 116 6.63 -21.22 12.12
C GLY A 116 5.23 -21.32 12.77
N PRO A 117 5.10 -20.85 14.03
CA PRO A 117 3.93 -21.13 14.87
C PRO A 117 2.65 -20.38 14.47
N TYR A 118 2.77 -19.38 13.62
CA TYR A 118 1.65 -18.52 13.19
C TYR A 118 1.20 -18.79 11.75
N GLU A 119 1.75 -19.81 11.08
CA GLU A 119 1.41 -20.17 9.70
C GLU A 119 -0.10 -20.24 9.48
N GLY A 120 -0.56 -19.57 8.42
CA GLY A 120 -1.97 -19.56 8.00
C GLY A 120 -2.92 -18.75 8.89
N ARG A 121 -2.42 -18.09 9.95
CA ARG A 121 -3.24 -17.27 10.84
C ARG A 121 -3.75 -16.02 10.14
N SER A 122 -5.00 -15.66 10.40
CA SER A 122 -5.58 -14.39 9.93
C SER A 122 -5.25 -13.25 10.89
N ILE A 123 -5.18 -12.04 10.37
CA ILE A 123 -5.04 -10.79 11.14
C ILE A 123 -6.36 -10.04 11.03
N ALA A 124 -7.12 -9.99 12.12
CA ALA A 124 -8.48 -9.46 12.14
C ALA A 124 -8.54 -7.95 11.83
N ALA A 125 -7.51 -7.21 12.18
CA ALA A 125 -7.41 -5.77 11.88
C ALA A 125 -7.47 -5.48 10.37
N VAL A 126 -6.92 -6.36 9.53
CA VAL A 126 -6.86 -6.15 8.06
C VAL A 126 -7.83 -7.03 7.27
N ASP A 127 -8.33 -8.10 7.86
CA ASP A 127 -9.37 -8.96 7.27
C ASP A 127 -10.38 -9.42 8.34
N PRO A 128 -11.24 -8.50 8.81
CA PRO A 128 -12.26 -8.86 9.79
C PRO A 128 -13.14 -9.97 9.24
N ALA A 129 -13.30 -11.03 10.03
CA ALA A 129 -14.05 -12.23 9.66
C ALA A 129 -13.48 -13.04 8.47
N GLY A 130 -12.26 -12.79 8.01
CA GLY A 130 -11.60 -13.56 6.95
C GLY A 130 -12.27 -13.41 5.57
N THR A 131 -12.88 -12.25 5.30
CA THR A 131 -13.65 -12.05 4.07
C THR A 131 -12.75 -11.96 2.84
N ILE A 132 -11.59 -11.32 2.96
CA ILE A 132 -10.64 -11.19 1.86
C ILE A 132 -10.05 -12.56 1.55
N ASP A 133 -9.62 -13.28 2.57
CA ASP A 133 -9.00 -14.60 2.47
C ASP A 133 -9.91 -15.65 1.79
N ARG A 134 -11.23 -15.58 2.03
CA ARG A 134 -12.20 -16.47 1.37
C ARG A 134 -12.50 -16.12 -0.08
N ASN A 135 -12.18 -14.91 -0.54
CA ASN A 135 -12.52 -14.45 -1.88
C ASN A 135 -11.32 -14.36 -2.82
N ILE A 136 -10.09 -14.36 -2.30
CA ILE A 136 -8.86 -14.35 -3.09
C ILE A 136 -8.05 -15.58 -2.69
N GLU A 137 -7.93 -16.53 -3.61
CA GLU A 137 -7.12 -17.73 -3.39
C GLU A 137 -5.67 -17.30 -3.14
N ARG A 138 -5.08 -17.75 -2.04
CA ARG A 138 -3.75 -17.32 -1.56
C ARG A 138 -2.63 -17.64 -2.55
N GLU A 139 -2.81 -18.69 -3.35
CA GLU A 139 -1.86 -19.13 -4.40
C GLU A 139 -1.73 -18.11 -5.54
N ARG A 140 -2.72 -17.24 -5.72
CA ARG A 140 -2.70 -16.16 -6.72
C ARG A 140 -1.82 -14.99 -6.30
N ILE A 141 -1.52 -14.86 -5.00
CA ILE A 141 -0.97 -13.64 -4.44
C ILE A 141 0.50 -13.49 -4.83
N ILE A 142 0.82 -12.31 -5.34
CA ILE A 142 2.16 -11.76 -5.48
C ILE A 142 2.33 -10.65 -4.44
N GLY A 143 3.30 -10.81 -3.56
CA GLY A 143 3.64 -9.77 -2.61
C GLY A 143 4.31 -8.58 -3.29
N CYS A 144 3.98 -7.36 -2.88
CA CYS A 144 4.60 -6.15 -3.44
C CYS A 144 4.83 -5.10 -2.34
N ILE A 145 6.01 -4.49 -2.38
CA ILE A 145 6.35 -3.34 -1.56
C ILE A 145 6.41 -2.09 -2.44
N VAL A 146 5.55 -1.14 -2.15
CA VAL A 146 5.40 0.11 -2.91
C VAL A 146 6.18 1.22 -2.22
N TYR A 147 7.22 1.74 -2.87
CA TYR A 147 7.99 2.87 -2.34
C TYR A 147 7.58 4.22 -2.92
N PRO A 148 7.06 4.29 -4.16
CA PRO A 148 6.63 5.57 -4.71
C PRO A 148 5.56 6.25 -3.88
N ALA A 149 5.63 7.59 -3.87
CA ALA A 149 4.59 8.47 -3.39
C ALA A 149 4.09 9.35 -4.53
N GLY A 150 2.81 9.64 -4.54
CA GLY A 150 2.18 10.47 -5.56
C GLY A 150 0.74 10.82 -5.18
N GLU A 151 0.15 11.67 -5.98
CA GLU A 151 -1.23 12.13 -5.81
C GLU A 151 -1.92 12.35 -7.16
N VAL A 152 -3.23 12.28 -7.15
CA VAL A 152 -4.05 12.72 -8.29
C VAL A 152 -4.33 14.21 -8.10
N THR A 153 -3.64 15.06 -8.85
CA THR A 153 -3.76 16.53 -8.73
C THR A 153 -4.97 17.07 -9.47
N GLU A 154 -5.36 16.43 -10.57
CA GLU A 154 -6.56 16.72 -11.33
C GLU A 154 -7.05 15.44 -12.05
N PRO A 155 -8.31 15.39 -12.52
CA PRO A 155 -8.79 14.24 -13.27
C PRO A 155 -7.88 13.89 -14.44
N GLY A 156 -7.45 12.61 -14.50
CA GLY A 156 -6.55 12.09 -15.53
C GLY A 156 -5.08 12.48 -15.38
N LEU A 157 -4.67 13.11 -14.26
CA LEU A 157 -3.27 13.45 -13.99
C LEU A 157 -2.81 12.92 -12.64
N VAL A 158 -1.78 12.11 -12.66
CA VAL A 158 -1.02 11.65 -11.49
C VAL A 158 0.28 12.42 -11.42
N HIS A 159 0.53 13.07 -10.29
CA HIS A 159 1.81 13.68 -9.96
C HIS A 159 2.62 12.73 -9.07
N VAL A 160 3.81 12.35 -9.51
CA VAL A 160 4.74 11.50 -8.75
C VAL A 160 5.62 12.40 -7.89
N VAL A 161 5.45 12.30 -6.58
CA VAL A 161 6.20 13.10 -5.61
C VAL A 161 7.62 12.56 -5.45
N GLU A 162 7.73 11.23 -5.28
CA GLU A 162 9.03 10.57 -5.12
C GLU A 162 8.99 9.09 -5.47
N GLY A 163 10.16 8.51 -5.72
CA GLY A 163 10.39 7.09 -5.86
C GLY A 163 9.85 6.46 -7.13
N ASN A 164 10.40 5.29 -7.49
CA ASN A 164 9.93 4.47 -8.60
C ASN A 164 10.15 2.97 -8.37
N ARG A 165 10.30 2.53 -7.08
CA ARG A 165 10.61 1.14 -6.75
C ARG A 165 9.36 0.37 -6.33
N PHE A 166 9.12 -0.75 -7.02
CA PHE A 166 8.12 -1.75 -6.68
C PHE A 166 8.85 -3.10 -6.55
N SER A 167 9.23 -3.48 -5.35
CA SER A 167 9.84 -4.78 -5.10
C SER A 167 8.77 -5.84 -4.92
N VAL A 168 8.96 -7.02 -5.49
CA VAL A 168 7.97 -8.11 -5.50
C VAL A 168 8.58 -9.37 -4.91
N GLY A 169 7.76 -10.30 -4.44
CA GLY A 169 8.23 -11.58 -3.91
C GLY A 169 7.11 -12.60 -3.81
N GLU A 170 7.51 -13.88 -3.93
CA GLU A 170 6.65 -14.97 -3.50
C GLU A 170 6.52 -14.93 -1.97
N LEU A 171 5.41 -15.44 -1.45
CA LEU A 171 5.14 -15.38 -0.02
C LEU A 171 6.01 -16.32 0.82
N ASP A 172 6.66 -17.30 0.17
CA ASP A 172 7.63 -18.23 0.77
C ASP A 172 9.09 -17.90 0.44
N GLY A 173 9.32 -16.77 -0.25
CA GLY A 173 10.66 -16.35 -0.66
C GLY A 173 11.22 -17.11 -1.86
N SER A 174 10.45 -17.98 -2.51
CA SER A 174 10.92 -18.73 -3.67
C SER A 174 11.05 -17.85 -4.92
N HIS A 175 11.99 -18.19 -5.79
CA HIS A 175 12.18 -17.58 -7.11
C HIS A 175 11.47 -18.42 -8.17
N THR A 176 10.21 -18.10 -8.45
CA THR A 176 9.42 -18.77 -9.46
C THR A 176 9.49 -18.03 -10.80
N GLU A 177 9.19 -18.70 -11.90
CA GLU A 177 9.13 -18.07 -13.23
C GLU A 177 8.12 -16.90 -13.25
N ARG A 178 6.99 -17.02 -12.52
CA ARG A 178 5.97 -15.97 -12.49
C ARG A 178 6.46 -14.70 -11.79
N ILE A 179 7.19 -14.82 -10.66
CA ILE A 179 7.69 -13.65 -9.93
C ILE A 179 8.80 -12.94 -10.71
N GLU A 180 9.66 -13.70 -11.38
CA GLU A 180 10.69 -13.14 -12.26
C GLU A 180 10.05 -12.41 -13.46
N ALA A 181 9.02 -12.99 -14.07
CA ALA A 181 8.28 -12.37 -15.17
C ALA A 181 7.60 -11.06 -14.75
N VAL A 182 7.00 -11.02 -13.55
CA VAL A 182 6.40 -9.80 -12.97
C VAL A 182 7.46 -8.74 -12.71
N SER A 183 8.59 -9.10 -12.09
CA SER A 183 9.69 -8.16 -11.85
C SER A 183 10.23 -7.57 -13.15
N GLN A 184 10.49 -8.40 -14.15
CA GLN A 184 10.98 -7.95 -15.46
C GLN A 184 9.95 -7.07 -16.19
N MET A 185 8.67 -7.38 -16.09
CA MET A 185 7.60 -6.56 -16.64
C MET A 185 7.60 -5.15 -16.03
N LEU A 186 7.73 -5.05 -14.68
CA LEU A 186 7.85 -3.76 -14.00
C LEU A 186 9.12 -3.00 -14.42
N VAL A 187 10.24 -3.70 -14.62
CA VAL A 187 11.49 -3.08 -15.12
C VAL A 187 11.30 -2.52 -16.53
N ARG A 188 10.66 -3.29 -17.44
CA ARG A 188 10.33 -2.79 -18.79
C ARG A 188 9.40 -1.58 -18.76
N ALA A 189 8.53 -1.49 -17.76
CA ALA A 189 7.64 -0.34 -17.52
C ALA A 189 8.35 0.88 -16.91
N GLY A 190 9.68 0.82 -16.72
CA GLY A 190 10.49 1.93 -16.21
C GLY A 190 10.61 2.00 -14.67
N PHE A 191 10.15 0.97 -13.96
CA PHE A 191 10.26 0.90 -12.51
C PHE A 191 11.53 0.16 -12.07
N LYS A 192 12.04 0.48 -10.89
CA LYS A 192 12.99 -0.38 -10.19
C LYS A 192 12.20 -1.51 -9.54
N SER A 193 12.49 -2.75 -9.91
CA SER A 193 11.88 -3.93 -9.32
C SER A 193 12.94 -4.95 -8.98
N PHE A 194 12.81 -5.55 -7.80
CA PHE A 194 13.67 -6.61 -7.32
C PHE A 194 12.79 -7.74 -6.82
N VAL A 195 13.19 -8.98 -7.10
CA VAL A 195 12.61 -10.14 -6.45
C VAL A 195 13.20 -10.27 -5.05
N LEU A 196 12.35 -10.41 -4.05
CA LEU A 196 12.72 -10.45 -2.64
C LEU A 196 12.68 -11.88 -2.11
N ASP A 197 13.76 -12.31 -1.49
CA ASP A 197 13.85 -13.60 -0.77
C ASP A 197 13.02 -13.58 0.53
N ASP A 198 12.88 -12.40 1.13
CA ASP A 198 12.12 -12.18 2.36
C ASP A 198 11.29 -10.89 2.24
N ILE A 199 10.06 -11.06 1.75
CA ILE A 199 9.14 -9.92 1.59
C ILE A 199 8.69 -9.36 2.94
N ARG A 200 8.66 -10.18 4.00
CA ARG A 200 8.20 -9.75 5.32
C ARG A 200 9.17 -8.80 5.98
N SER A 201 10.47 -9.07 5.90
CA SER A 201 11.49 -8.14 6.37
C SER A 201 11.40 -6.78 5.66
N GLU A 202 11.09 -6.77 4.36
CA GLU A 202 10.91 -5.52 3.62
C GLU A 202 9.59 -4.81 3.99
N ILE A 203 8.49 -5.56 4.27
CA ILE A 203 7.26 -5.01 4.86
C ILE A 203 7.59 -4.28 6.16
N TRP A 204 8.29 -4.93 7.10
CA TRP A 204 8.63 -4.34 8.39
C TRP A 204 9.53 -3.13 8.28
N LEU A 205 10.50 -3.15 7.37
CA LEU A 205 11.39 -2.01 7.13
C LEU A 205 10.61 -0.76 6.71
N LYS A 206 9.62 -0.92 5.84
CA LYS A 206 8.74 0.18 5.42
C LYS A 206 7.74 0.54 6.52
N LEU A 207 7.11 -0.47 7.13
CA LEU A 207 6.11 -0.32 8.18
C LEU A 207 6.66 0.48 9.37
N TRP A 208 7.89 0.27 9.73
CA TRP A 208 8.57 0.94 10.85
C TRP A 208 8.44 2.47 10.79
N GLY A 209 8.63 3.04 9.58
CA GLY A 209 8.40 4.46 9.37
C GLY A 209 6.91 4.84 9.32
N ASN A 210 6.11 4.06 8.59
CA ASN A 210 4.69 4.36 8.40
C ASN A 210 3.90 4.24 9.71
N LEU A 211 4.20 3.23 10.53
CA LEU A 211 3.59 3.01 11.85
C LEU A 211 3.81 4.19 12.80
N SER A 212 5.00 4.79 12.78
CA SER A 212 5.37 5.86 13.71
C SER A 212 5.10 7.25 13.14
N PHE A 213 5.68 7.58 11.99
CA PHE A 213 5.59 8.96 11.46
C PHE A 213 4.20 9.30 10.93
N ASN A 214 3.49 8.38 10.27
CA ASN A 214 2.21 8.72 9.64
C ASN A 214 1.15 9.14 10.67
N PRO A 215 0.88 8.39 11.75
CA PRO A 215 -0.11 8.81 12.73
C PRO A 215 0.34 10.03 13.53
N ILE A 216 1.63 10.16 13.88
CA ILE A 216 2.13 11.36 14.55
C ILE A 216 1.93 12.59 13.64
N SER A 217 2.25 12.48 12.35
CA SER A 217 2.06 13.54 11.36
C SER A 217 0.58 13.93 11.23
N ALA A 218 -0.32 12.96 11.15
CA ALA A 218 -1.76 13.19 11.09
C ALA A 218 -2.30 13.93 12.31
N LEU A 219 -1.88 13.52 13.51
CA LEU A 219 -2.31 14.11 14.80
C LEU A 219 -1.74 15.51 15.02
N THR A 220 -0.49 15.74 14.65
CA THR A 220 0.23 17.00 14.93
C THR A 220 0.23 17.98 13.79
N ARG A 221 -0.18 17.57 12.58
CA ARG A 221 0.00 18.30 11.31
C ARG A 221 1.48 18.57 10.96
N GLY A 222 2.39 17.83 11.60
CA GLY A 222 3.83 17.98 11.41
C GLY A 222 4.35 17.27 10.16
N THR A 223 5.39 17.84 9.56
CA THR A 223 6.18 17.21 8.50
C THR A 223 7.15 16.18 9.07
N LEU A 224 7.76 15.34 8.23
CA LEU A 224 8.78 14.38 8.66
C LEU A 224 9.94 15.06 9.39
N ALA A 225 10.49 16.13 8.83
CA ALA A 225 11.56 16.89 9.47
C ALA A 225 11.10 17.52 10.79
N GLY A 226 9.89 18.09 10.83
CA GLY A 226 9.32 18.68 12.05
C GLY A 226 9.18 17.67 13.19
N ILE A 227 8.69 16.47 12.90
CA ILE A 227 8.57 15.37 13.87
C ILE A 227 9.95 14.92 14.36
N CYS A 228 10.92 14.77 13.47
CA CYS A 228 12.25 14.30 13.82
C CYS A 228 13.06 15.33 14.63
N ARG A 229 12.86 16.63 14.42
CA ARG A 229 13.56 17.71 15.12
C ARG A 229 12.96 18.04 16.48
N ASN A 230 11.68 17.81 16.67
CA ASN A 230 11.03 18.03 17.97
C ASN A 230 11.39 16.87 18.93
N PRO A 231 11.99 17.15 20.12
CA PRO A 231 12.46 16.08 21.00
C PRO A 231 11.35 15.13 21.47
N GLY A 232 10.15 15.65 21.75
CA GLY A 232 9.02 14.86 22.23
C GLY A 232 8.47 13.90 21.18
N THR A 233 8.19 14.39 19.96
CA THR A 233 7.70 13.55 18.86
C THR A 233 8.75 12.59 18.31
N ARG A 234 10.04 12.99 18.32
CA ARG A 234 11.16 12.09 18.02
C ARG A 234 11.23 10.92 19.02
N ALA A 235 11.14 11.22 20.33
CA ALA A 235 11.15 10.19 21.37
C ALA A 235 9.95 9.23 21.24
N LEU A 236 8.77 9.77 20.95
CA LEU A 236 7.56 8.96 20.72
C LEU A 236 7.74 8.04 19.50
N ALA A 237 8.21 8.57 18.37
CA ALA A 237 8.47 7.78 17.18
C ALA A 237 9.50 6.65 17.45
N ALA A 238 10.58 6.96 18.19
CA ALA A 238 11.59 5.97 18.57
C ALA A 238 11.00 4.87 19.47
N ALA A 239 10.14 5.23 20.45
CA ALA A 239 9.49 4.29 21.34
C ALA A 239 8.53 3.35 20.56
N MET A 240 7.70 3.89 19.65
CA MET A 240 6.85 3.08 18.79
C MET A 240 7.67 2.14 17.90
N MET A 241 8.79 2.61 17.35
CA MET A 241 9.69 1.77 16.56
C MET A 241 10.32 0.64 17.41
N ALA A 242 10.67 0.91 18.67
CA ALA A 242 11.23 -0.09 19.57
C ALA A 242 10.21 -1.19 19.92
N GLU A 243 8.95 -0.81 20.18
CA GLU A 243 7.87 -1.77 20.39
C GLU A 243 7.64 -2.64 19.14
N ALA A 244 7.58 -2.01 17.95
CA ALA A 244 7.43 -2.72 16.69
C ALA A 244 8.62 -3.64 16.37
N GLN A 245 9.84 -3.24 16.73
CA GLN A 245 11.04 -4.07 16.57
C GLN A 245 10.94 -5.34 17.40
N GLN A 246 10.55 -5.23 18.68
CA GLN A 246 10.37 -6.40 19.55
C GLN A 246 9.35 -7.40 19.00
N ILE A 247 8.24 -6.88 18.42
CA ILE A 247 7.24 -7.73 17.75
C ILE A 247 7.86 -8.43 16.54
N GLY A 248 8.51 -7.67 15.66
CA GLY A 248 9.13 -8.21 14.45
C GLY A 248 10.19 -9.27 14.75
N GLU A 249 11.06 -9.04 15.73
CA GLU A 249 12.09 -10.01 16.17
C GLU A 249 11.46 -11.33 16.65
N LYS A 250 10.36 -11.28 17.41
CA LYS A 250 9.60 -12.48 17.79
C LYS A 250 8.92 -13.20 16.61
N LEU A 251 8.67 -12.48 15.53
CA LEU A 251 8.16 -13.02 14.27
C LEU A 251 9.27 -13.46 13.32
N GLY A 252 10.54 -13.41 13.74
CA GLY A 252 11.70 -13.84 12.96
C GLY A 252 12.24 -12.78 11.98
N ILE A 253 11.84 -11.52 12.14
CA ILE A 253 12.31 -10.42 11.28
C ILE A 253 13.67 -9.90 11.74
N GLU A 254 14.60 -9.76 10.79
CA GLU A 254 15.90 -9.14 11.02
C GLU A 254 15.88 -7.67 10.58
N PHE A 255 16.06 -6.77 11.54
CA PHE A 255 16.15 -5.34 11.26
C PHE A 255 17.58 -4.94 10.89
N ARG A 256 17.80 -4.61 9.62
CA ARG A 256 19.13 -4.25 9.06
C ARG A 256 19.59 -2.83 9.39
N HIS A 257 18.73 -2.02 10.03
CA HIS A 257 18.99 -0.62 10.37
C HIS A 257 18.66 -0.36 11.83
N THR A 258 19.34 0.61 12.45
CA THR A 258 18.97 1.10 13.78
C THR A 258 17.82 2.10 13.69
N ILE A 259 17.12 2.27 14.82
CA ILE A 259 16.04 3.26 14.96
C ILE A 259 16.58 4.66 14.65
N GLU A 260 17.76 5.01 15.16
CA GLU A 260 18.42 6.30 14.95
C GLU A 260 18.67 6.55 13.47
N LYS A 261 19.20 5.54 12.75
CA LYS A 261 19.42 5.64 11.31
C LYS A 261 18.12 5.81 10.54
N ARG A 262 17.04 5.14 10.98
CA ARG A 262 15.72 5.27 10.35
C ARG A 262 15.13 6.66 10.55
N ILE A 263 15.26 7.22 11.77
CA ILE A 263 14.80 8.59 12.09
C ILE A 263 15.63 9.62 11.33
N ALA A 264 16.96 9.48 11.30
CA ALA A 264 17.82 10.37 10.54
C ALA A 264 17.51 10.35 9.03
N GLY A 265 17.18 9.17 8.48
CA GLY A 265 16.72 9.04 7.10
C GLY A 265 15.40 9.76 6.85
N ALA A 266 14.45 9.70 7.78
CA ALA A 266 13.19 10.42 7.67
C ALA A 266 13.38 11.94 7.79
N GLU A 267 14.28 12.40 8.66
CA GLU A 267 14.64 13.82 8.78
C GLU A 267 15.25 14.37 7.49
N ALA A 268 16.10 13.58 6.83
CA ALA A 268 16.75 13.95 5.58
C ALA A 268 15.78 14.11 4.39
N VAL A 269 14.58 13.48 4.44
CA VAL A 269 13.52 13.71 3.44
C VAL A 269 13.01 15.16 3.49
N GLY A 270 13.13 15.84 4.63
CA GLY A 270 12.79 17.26 4.77
C GLY A 270 11.33 17.52 5.14
N GLU A 271 10.80 18.66 4.68
CA GLU A 271 9.46 19.15 5.02
C GLU A 271 8.36 18.41 4.22
N HIS A 272 8.48 17.08 4.17
CA HIS A 272 7.54 16.21 3.47
C HIS A 272 6.34 15.86 4.37
N LYS A 273 5.13 15.96 3.82
CA LYS A 273 3.88 15.52 4.46
C LYS A 273 3.69 14.03 4.23
N THR A 274 3.41 13.28 5.30
CA THR A 274 3.08 11.86 5.15
C THR A 274 1.76 11.66 4.38
N SER A 275 1.57 10.49 3.77
CA SER A 275 0.33 10.14 3.08
C SER A 275 -0.90 10.25 3.99
N MET A 276 -0.76 9.90 5.28
CA MET A 276 -1.85 9.98 6.25
C MET A 276 -2.21 11.45 6.57
N LEU A 277 -1.23 12.36 6.64
CA LEU A 277 -1.50 13.80 6.79
C LEU A 277 -2.20 14.34 5.54
N GLN A 278 -1.78 13.96 4.35
CA GLN A 278 -2.44 14.34 3.10
C GLN A 278 -3.91 13.86 3.07
N ASP A 279 -4.18 12.66 3.59
CA ASP A 279 -5.55 12.16 3.72
C ASP A 279 -6.38 12.99 4.71
N VAL A 280 -5.80 13.35 5.87
CA VAL A 280 -6.47 14.24 6.85
C VAL A 280 -6.80 15.60 6.24
N GLU A 281 -5.85 16.22 5.52
CA GLU A 281 -6.06 17.52 4.88
C GLU A 281 -7.12 17.47 3.78
N ALA A 282 -7.25 16.33 3.13
CA ALA A 282 -8.24 16.09 2.08
C ALA A 282 -9.58 15.52 2.59
N GLY A 283 -9.74 15.35 3.91
CA GLY A 283 -10.95 14.77 4.52
C GLY A 283 -11.22 13.32 4.10
N ARG A 284 -10.18 12.55 3.78
CA ARG A 284 -10.30 11.16 3.33
C ARG A 284 -10.12 10.18 4.49
N PRO A 285 -10.74 8.97 4.43
CA PRO A 285 -10.50 7.90 5.39
C PRO A 285 -9.02 7.52 5.47
N LEU A 286 -8.55 7.27 6.70
CA LEU A 286 -7.15 6.94 6.99
C LEU A 286 -6.92 5.41 6.96
N GLU A 287 -5.74 4.96 6.54
CA GLU A 287 -5.34 3.54 6.52
C GLU A 287 -4.77 3.12 7.88
N ILE A 288 -5.58 3.21 8.94
CA ILE A 288 -5.12 3.00 10.32
C ILE A 288 -4.93 1.52 10.61
N GLU A 289 -5.90 0.68 10.21
CA GLU A 289 -5.91 -0.73 10.60
C GLU A 289 -4.70 -1.48 10.04
N ALA A 290 -4.35 -1.27 8.78
CA ALA A 290 -3.20 -1.92 8.17
C ALA A 290 -1.85 -1.41 8.70
N LEU A 291 -1.78 -0.14 9.14
CA LEU A 291 -0.54 0.49 9.58
C LEU A 291 -0.31 0.39 11.09
N VAL A 292 -1.36 0.52 11.89
CA VAL A 292 -1.25 0.59 13.35
C VAL A 292 -2.03 -0.54 14.03
N GLY A 293 -3.31 -0.73 13.68
CA GLY A 293 -4.18 -1.74 14.29
C GLY A 293 -3.63 -3.16 14.15
N ALA A 294 -3.11 -3.51 12.97
CA ALA A 294 -2.48 -4.80 12.75
C ALA A 294 -1.23 -5.01 13.64
N VAL A 295 -0.45 -3.96 13.90
CA VAL A 295 0.72 -4.06 14.80
C VAL A 295 0.30 -4.23 16.26
N VAL A 296 -0.77 -3.55 16.69
CA VAL A 296 -1.38 -3.77 18.01
C VAL A 296 -1.83 -5.24 18.17
N GLU A 297 -2.49 -5.81 17.13
CA GLU A 297 -2.88 -7.22 17.12
C GLU A 297 -1.67 -8.16 17.16
N LEU A 298 -0.62 -7.88 16.37
CA LEU A 298 0.63 -8.64 16.39
C LEU A 298 1.35 -8.52 17.73
N GLY A 299 1.29 -7.37 18.40
CA GLY A 299 1.81 -7.19 19.76
C GLY A 299 1.13 -8.12 20.75
N ARG A 300 -0.20 -8.20 20.72
CA ARG A 300 -0.98 -9.15 21.55
C ARG A 300 -0.65 -10.59 21.22
N LEU A 301 -0.52 -10.93 19.93
CA LEU A 301 -0.20 -12.26 19.45
C LEU A 301 1.17 -12.74 19.93
N THR A 302 2.15 -11.84 19.97
CA THR A 302 3.53 -12.12 20.39
C THR A 302 3.79 -11.84 21.88
N GLU A 303 2.74 -11.50 22.63
CA GLU A 303 2.86 -11.11 24.04
C GLU A 303 3.90 -9.99 24.24
N THR A 304 3.86 -8.99 23.37
CA THR A 304 4.73 -7.81 23.40
C THR A 304 3.91 -6.57 23.78
N PRO A 305 4.19 -5.90 24.89
CA PRO A 305 3.50 -4.67 25.27
C PRO A 305 3.74 -3.55 24.24
N THR A 306 2.67 -2.82 23.91
CA THR A 306 2.69 -1.74 22.90
C THR A 306 2.10 -0.43 23.43
N PRO A 307 2.49 0.09 24.62
CA PRO A 307 1.82 1.22 25.26
C PRO A 307 1.85 2.51 24.43
N HIS A 308 2.93 2.79 23.68
CA HIS A 308 3.02 3.97 22.83
C HIS A 308 2.21 3.79 21.55
N ILE A 309 2.29 2.61 20.91
CA ILE A 309 1.50 2.28 19.72
C ILE A 309 0.01 2.30 20.07
N ASP A 310 -0.42 1.69 21.18
CA ASP A 310 -1.82 1.67 21.63
C ASP A 310 -2.36 3.09 21.87
N SER A 311 -1.57 3.96 22.52
CA SER A 311 -1.96 5.34 22.78
C SER A 311 -2.14 6.14 21.48
N VAL A 312 -1.20 6.01 20.56
CA VAL A 312 -1.28 6.69 19.26
C VAL A 312 -2.41 6.11 18.41
N TYR A 313 -2.62 4.79 18.45
CA TYR A 313 -3.73 4.12 17.78
C TYR A 313 -5.08 4.65 18.23
N ALA A 314 -5.31 4.76 19.54
CA ALA A 314 -6.54 5.32 20.09
C ALA A 314 -6.79 6.76 19.61
N CYS A 315 -5.75 7.62 19.63
CA CYS A 315 -5.87 9.01 19.20
C CYS A 315 -6.14 9.15 17.70
N VAL A 316 -5.43 8.38 16.86
CA VAL A 316 -5.60 8.49 15.40
C VAL A 316 -6.91 7.84 14.92
N SER A 317 -7.39 6.80 15.61
CA SER A 317 -8.71 6.21 15.37
C SER A 317 -9.82 7.20 15.64
N PHE A 318 -9.77 7.90 16.77
CA PHE A 318 -10.74 8.96 17.10
C PHE A 318 -10.66 10.14 16.12
N LEU A 319 -9.46 10.52 15.66
CA LEU A 319 -9.31 11.52 14.58
C LEU A 319 -10.04 11.07 13.31
N ASN A 320 -9.89 9.82 12.91
CA ASN A 320 -10.54 9.29 11.71
C ASN A 320 -12.08 9.28 11.86
N GLU A 321 -12.60 8.85 13.01
CA GLU A 321 -14.04 8.91 13.30
C GLU A 321 -14.58 10.35 13.19
N SER A 322 -13.85 11.31 13.76
CA SER A 322 -14.22 12.73 13.72
C SER A 322 -14.21 13.29 12.30
N LEU A 323 -13.22 12.88 11.48
CA LEU A 323 -13.15 13.27 10.07
C LEU A 323 -14.35 12.73 9.29
N MET A 324 -14.70 11.46 9.51
CA MET A 324 -15.81 10.83 8.80
C MET A 324 -17.18 11.38 9.24
N ALA A 325 -17.33 11.77 10.50
CA ALA A 325 -18.54 12.41 11.00
C ALA A 325 -18.78 13.82 10.43
N THR A 326 -17.70 14.51 10.03
CA THR A 326 -17.77 15.89 9.47
C THR A 326 -17.75 15.90 7.94
N ALA A 327 -17.51 14.76 7.28
CA ALA A 327 -17.56 14.66 5.83
C ALA A 327 -18.98 14.92 5.32
N PRO A 328 -19.19 15.79 4.30
CA PRO A 328 -20.50 15.98 3.72
C PRO A 328 -21.03 14.63 3.18
N SER A 329 -22.25 14.27 3.58
CA SER A 329 -22.95 13.08 3.10
C SER A 329 -23.16 13.19 1.59
N GLY A 330 -22.25 12.62 0.78
CA GLY A 330 -22.35 12.64 -0.68
C GLY A 330 -21.03 12.59 -1.45
N LEU A 331 -20.08 11.72 -1.08
CA LEU A 331 -18.97 11.33 -1.96
C LEU A 331 -19.07 9.86 -2.31
#